data_367e69fbdc3bf9f69926076138d40a45
#
_entry.id   367e69fbdc3bf9f69926076138d40a45
#
_cell.length_a   1.000
_cell.length_b   1.000
_cell.length_c   1.000
_cell.angle_alpha   90.00
_cell.angle_beta   90.00
_cell.angle_gamma   90.00
#
_symmetry.space_group_name_H-M   'P 1'
#
loop_
_entity.id
_entity.type
_entity.pdbx_description
1 polymer ?
#
loop_
_entity_poly.entity_id
_entity_poly.type
_entity_poly.pdbx_seq_one_letter_code
_entity_poly.pdbx_strand_id
1 'polypeptide(L)'
;MDAVVIENLTKRLGKRRTLSNLNLEVLENESMAVLGLKDSGKTTLAKILFNYIKPSKGKTYIYDLDCKKDSKAIKESVSFVPQEIIFDENSRAANIFRNTLNFHNLKNTDEIDKLCAYFNFNSRLKVADMNKSEKRILSIINALIIRPRLLVIDEGLKELDSNQKDSLFSYLNQQRELDGLTVLLFTDSLIDAQRYCDRAAYLYKGEIKDIEYLKDKTANDKIVKIFSPFDNIGAFLDIDAKLIKNEPYEKVFYYDKNMMILSRVIANCDIANYSIEDSSLSDKIRAYFEEGSQDLTNTYRRQEANTIREEIIEDKNLDSNTSEFNPVEENELEETQTISVQEVSDDSYSFEESQTTQNLQPLTDQEVNNNEINGIDMTNMNDTTSSNSEISETIVIENFDEEDNKEDI
;
A
#
# COMPACT_ATOMS: atom_id res chain seq x y z
N MET A 1 -9.31 -8.63 15.53
CA MET A 1 -8.82 -9.99 15.19
C MET A 1 -8.02 -9.90 13.90
N ASP A 2 -7.18 -10.92 13.65
CA ASP A 2 -6.35 -10.91 12.45
C ASP A 2 -7.06 -11.70 11.35
N ALA A 3 -7.23 -11.07 10.18
CA ALA A 3 -7.78 -11.75 9.01
C ALA A 3 -6.74 -12.66 8.34
N VAL A 4 -5.46 -12.23 8.34
CA VAL A 4 -4.34 -13.02 7.79
C VAL A 4 -3.17 -12.96 8.75
N VAL A 5 -2.60 -14.11 9.08
CA VAL A 5 -1.36 -14.23 9.88
C VAL A 5 -0.34 -15.05 9.11
N ILE A 6 0.86 -14.52 8.98
CA ILE A 6 1.98 -15.17 8.31
C ILE A 6 3.16 -15.22 9.26
N GLU A 7 3.64 -16.43 9.55
CA GLU A 7 4.69 -16.70 10.52
C GLU A 7 5.91 -17.34 9.87
N ASN A 8 7.05 -16.62 9.91
CA ASN A 8 8.37 -17.10 9.47
C ASN A 8 8.35 -17.76 8.08
N LEU A 9 7.53 -17.23 7.18
CA LEU A 9 7.27 -17.81 5.88
C LEU A 9 8.51 -17.75 4.99
N THR A 10 8.93 -18.90 4.49
CA THR A 10 10.02 -19.01 3.54
C THR A 10 9.58 -19.85 2.35
N LYS A 11 9.85 -19.37 1.14
CA LYS A 11 9.65 -20.13 -0.11
C LYS A 11 10.90 -20.11 -0.97
N ARG A 12 11.29 -21.28 -1.42
CA ARG A 12 12.32 -21.47 -2.45
C ARG A 12 11.69 -22.02 -3.71
N LEU A 13 12.08 -21.49 -4.85
CA LEU A 13 11.77 -21.99 -6.19
C LEU A 13 13.11 -22.39 -6.83
N GLY A 14 13.38 -23.67 -6.88
CA GLY A 14 14.71 -24.18 -7.24
C GLY A 14 15.82 -23.61 -6.30
N LYS A 15 16.84 -23.02 -6.90
CA LYS A 15 17.95 -22.39 -6.13
C LYS A 15 17.61 -20.99 -5.58
N ARG A 16 16.57 -20.32 -6.10
CA ARG A 16 16.18 -18.95 -5.73
C ARG A 16 15.30 -18.97 -4.48
N ARG A 17 15.67 -18.18 -3.46
CA ARG A 17 14.78 -17.89 -2.33
C ARG A 17 13.89 -16.71 -2.74
N THR A 18 12.59 -16.97 -2.89
CA THR A 18 11.60 -15.97 -3.31
C THR A 18 11.01 -15.23 -2.11
N LEU A 19 10.78 -15.95 -0.99
CA LEU A 19 10.36 -15.37 0.29
C LEU A 19 11.32 -15.87 1.39
N SER A 20 11.64 -14.99 2.33
CA SER A 20 12.64 -15.24 3.37
C SER A 20 12.16 -14.74 4.72
N ASN A 21 11.80 -15.68 5.61
CA ASN A 21 11.40 -15.40 6.97
C ASN A 21 10.36 -14.27 7.11
N LEU A 22 9.37 -14.27 6.21
CA LEU A 22 8.36 -13.24 6.12
C LEU A 22 7.36 -13.38 7.26
N ASN A 23 7.10 -12.29 7.97
CA ASN A 23 6.05 -12.15 8.97
C ASN A 23 5.13 -11.00 8.56
N LEU A 24 3.83 -11.21 8.64
CA LEU A 24 2.83 -10.20 8.29
C LEU A 24 1.51 -10.51 8.99
N GLU A 25 0.87 -9.46 9.50
CA GLU A 25 -0.47 -9.50 10.09
C GLU A 25 -1.37 -8.50 9.37
N VAL A 26 -2.52 -8.99 8.90
CA VAL A 26 -3.59 -8.18 8.29
C VAL A 26 -4.78 -8.20 9.22
N LEU A 27 -5.24 -7.04 9.65
CA LEU A 27 -6.38 -6.92 10.57
C LEU A 27 -7.71 -7.16 9.85
N GLU A 28 -8.72 -7.61 10.59
CA GLU A 28 -10.09 -7.66 10.06
C GLU A 28 -10.57 -6.25 9.73
N ASN A 29 -11.37 -6.14 8.67
CA ASN A 29 -12.00 -4.90 8.24
C ASN A 29 -10.99 -3.78 7.87
N GLU A 30 -9.77 -4.13 7.47
CA GLU A 30 -8.82 -3.17 6.90
C GLU A 30 -8.60 -3.39 5.40
N SER A 31 -8.11 -2.36 4.74
CA SER A 31 -7.54 -2.41 3.40
C SER A 31 -6.03 -2.32 3.51
N MET A 32 -5.32 -3.43 3.29
CA MET A 32 -3.87 -3.48 3.39
C MET A 32 -3.22 -3.72 2.03
N ALA A 33 -2.23 -2.90 1.68
CA ALA A 33 -1.39 -3.12 0.52
C ALA A 33 -0.13 -3.92 0.88
N VAL A 34 0.26 -4.86 0.01
CA VAL A 34 1.61 -5.44 -0.02
C VAL A 34 2.31 -4.86 -1.23
N LEU A 35 3.15 -3.86 -0.99
CA LEU A 35 3.90 -3.14 -1.99
C LEU A 35 5.21 -3.86 -2.31
N GLY A 36 5.46 -4.11 -3.58
CA GLY A 36 6.72 -4.72 -4.01
C GLY A 36 6.96 -4.54 -5.50
N LEU A 37 8.21 -4.39 -5.90
CA LEU A 37 8.59 -4.36 -7.32
C LEU A 37 8.32 -5.71 -7.99
N LYS A 38 8.45 -5.74 -9.31
CA LYS A 38 8.40 -6.98 -10.07
C LYS A 38 9.38 -8.01 -9.48
N ASP A 39 8.97 -9.27 -9.41
CA ASP A 39 9.75 -10.39 -8.84
C ASP A 39 10.09 -10.28 -7.35
N SER A 40 9.45 -9.42 -6.58
CA SER A 40 9.62 -9.32 -5.12
C SER A 40 9.03 -10.50 -4.33
N GLY A 41 8.11 -11.27 -4.93
CA GLY A 41 7.46 -12.41 -4.31
C GLY A 41 5.96 -12.25 -4.03
N LYS A 42 5.31 -11.15 -4.45
CA LYS A 42 3.88 -10.87 -4.23
C LYS A 42 2.96 -12.01 -4.67
N THR A 43 3.02 -12.38 -5.95
CA THR A 43 2.21 -13.49 -6.51
C THR A 43 2.53 -14.83 -5.84
N THR A 44 3.80 -15.05 -5.44
CA THR A 44 4.18 -16.25 -4.70
C THR A 44 3.49 -16.28 -3.34
N LEU A 45 3.45 -15.15 -2.64
CA LEU A 45 2.77 -15.03 -1.36
C LEU A 45 1.25 -15.25 -1.51
N ALA A 46 0.61 -14.57 -2.48
CA ALA A 46 -0.80 -14.78 -2.79
C ALA A 46 -1.12 -16.26 -3.07
N LYS A 47 -0.33 -16.94 -3.91
CA LYS A 47 -0.51 -18.36 -4.22
C LYS A 47 -0.33 -19.29 -3.00
N ILE A 48 0.51 -18.92 -2.03
CA ILE A 48 0.65 -19.69 -0.78
C ILE A 48 -0.60 -19.54 0.09
N LEU A 49 -1.16 -18.34 0.24
CA LEU A 49 -2.38 -18.10 1.00
C LEU A 49 -3.55 -18.95 0.52
N PHE A 50 -3.67 -19.17 -0.80
CA PHE A 50 -4.71 -20.02 -1.41
C PHE A 50 -4.29 -21.50 -1.55
N ASN A 51 -3.13 -21.90 -0.99
CA ASN A 51 -2.60 -23.27 -1.09
C ASN A 51 -2.40 -23.75 -2.54
N TYR A 52 -2.19 -22.85 -3.50
CA TYR A 52 -1.81 -23.23 -4.87
C TYR A 52 -0.35 -23.69 -4.93
N ILE A 53 0.50 -23.15 -4.07
CA ILE A 53 1.88 -23.60 -3.87
C ILE A 53 2.15 -23.76 -2.36
N LYS A 54 2.98 -24.76 -2.01
CA LYS A 54 3.32 -25.02 -0.61
C LYS A 54 4.49 -24.15 -0.16
N PRO A 55 4.49 -23.62 1.08
CA PRO A 55 5.65 -22.98 1.65
C PRO A 55 6.80 -23.99 1.87
N SER A 56 8.06 -23.52 1.84
CA SER A 56 9.22 -24.33 2.22
C SER A 56 9.37 -24.41 3.75
N LYS A 57 9.07 -23.32 4.46
CA LYS A 57 9.05 -23.20 5.93
C LYS A 57 8.00 -22.15 6.33
N GLY A 58 7.62 -22.16 7.62
CA GLY A 58 6.66 -21.24 8.18
C GLY A 58 5.22 -21.69 8.02
N LYS A 59 4.30 -20.84 8.45
CA LYS A 59 2.86 -21.11 8.44
C LYS A 59 2.10 -19.88 7.97
N THR A 60 0.91 -20.11 7.45
CA THR A 60 -0.02 -19.06 7.04
C THR A 60 -1.42 -19.42 7.49
N TYR A 61 -2.14 -18.43 8.00
CA TYR A 61 -3.50 -18.59 8.50
C TYR A 61 -4.39 -17.50 7.91
N ILE A 62 -5.64 -17.84 7.66
CA ILE A 62 -6.70 -16.90 7.30
C ILE A 62 -7.86 -17.17 8.25
N TYR A 63 -8.26 -16.17 9.08
CA TYR A 63 -9.28 -16.30 10.12
C TYR A 63 -9.04 -17.53 11.00
N ASP A 64 -7.81 -17.68 11.52
CA ASP A 64 -7.33 -18.81 12.35
C ASP A 64 -7.29 -20.17 11.62
N LEU A 65 -7.72 -20.27 10.38
CA LEU A 65 -7.66 -21.49 9.58
C LEU A 65 -6.27 -21.64 8.92
N ASP A 66 -5.65 -22.81 9.06
CA ASP A 66 -4.36 -23.13 8.43
C ASP A 66 -4.53 -23.24 6.91
N CYS A 67 -3.86 -22.36 6.14
CA CYS A 67 -4.01 -22.30 4.69
C CYS A 67 -3.71 -23.62 3.98
N LYS A 68 -2.84 -24.46 4.55
CA LYS A 68 -2.48 -25.76 3.98
C LYS A 68 -3.51 -26.86 4.32
N LYS A 69 -4.08 -26.86 5.55
CA LYS A 69 -4.96 -27.91 6.03
C LYS A 69 -6.42 -27.62 5.71
N ASP A 70 -6.84 -26.35 5.89
CA ASP A 70 -8.24 -25.92 5.85
C ASP A 70 -8.58 -25.17 4.56
N SER A 71 -7.78 -25.40 3.49
CA SER A 71 -7.87 -24.70 2.20
C SER A 71 -9.27 -24.69 1.59
N LYS A 72 -10.07 -25.76 1.80
CA LYS A 72 -11.45 -25.83 1.31
C LYS A 72 -12.34 -24.83 2.07
N ALA A 73 -12.30 -24.84 3.39
CA ALA A 73 -13.09 -23.94 4.24
C ALA A 73 -12.72 -22.46 3.98
N ILE A 74 -11.43 -22.17 3.81
CA ILE A 74 -10.96 -20.82 3.45
C ILE A 74 -11.60 -20.36 2.13
N LYS A 75 -11.57 -21.19 1.07
CA LYS A 75 -12.11 -20.85 -0.25
C LYS A 75 -13.63 -20.65 -0.29
N GLU A 76 -14.35 -21.08 0.74
CA GLU A 76 -15.79 -20.84 0.86
C GLU A 76 -16.13 -19.37 1.22
N SER A 77 -15.21 -18.66 1.89
CA SER A 77 -15.41 -17.29 2.39
C SER A 77 -14.36 -16.27 1.94
N VAL A 78 -13.39 -16.67 1.12
CA VAL A 78 -12.30 -15.82 0.65
C VAL A 78 -12.25 -15.83 -0.86
N SER A 79 -12.12 -14.66 -1.47
CA SER A 79 -12.03 -14.52 -2.92
C SER A 79 -10.66 -14.03 -3.37
N PHE A 80 -10.31 -14.40 -4.59
CA PHE A 80 -9.03 -14.07 -5.21
C PHE A 80 -9.24 -13.48 -6.62
N VAL A 81 -8.68 -12.31 -6.84
CA VAL A 81 -8.56 -11.69 -8.18
C VAL A 81 -7.11 -11.86 -8.62
N PRO A 82 -6.81 -12.80 -9.54
CA PRO A 82 -5.45 -13.08 -9.95
C PRO A 82 -4.88 -12.00 -10.87
N GLN A 83 -3.56 -11.94 -10.96
CA GLN A 83 -2.86 -11.08 -11.91
C GLN A 83 -3.21 -11.45 -13.36
N GLU A 84 -3.15 -12.73 -13.70
CA GLU A 84 -3.55 -13.24 -15.01
C GLU A 84 -4.98 -13.77 -14.94
N ILE A 85 -5.81 -13.28 -15.85
CA ILE A 85 -7.23 -13.66 -15.93
C ILE A 85 -7.35 -14.73 -16.98
N ILE A 86 -7.78 -15.92 -16.56
CA ILE A 86 -8.01 -17.06 -17.44
C ILE A 86 -9.49 -17.44 -17.35
N PHE A 87 -10.27 -17.01 -18.33
CA PHE A 87 -11.64 -17.46 -18.54
C PHE A 87 -11.76 -18.07 -19.93
N ASP A 88 -12.69 -19.01 -20.09
CA ASP A 88 -13.03 -19.52 -21.43
C ASP A 88 -13.56 -18.38 -22.32
N GLU A 89 -12.89 -18.13 -23.43
CA GLU A 89 -13.21 -17.03 -24.34
C GLU A 89 -14.59 -17.16 -24.99
N ASN A 90 -15.11 -18.38 -25.12
CA ASN A 90 -16.44 -18.63 -25.66
C ASN A 90 -17.57 -18.43 -24.67
N SER A 91 -17.24 -18.38 -23.40
CA SER A 91 -18.24 -18.20 -22.35
C SER A 91 -18.73 -16.77 -22.26
N ARG A 92 -20.00 -16.60 -21.88
CA ARG A 92 -20.56 -15.30 -21.50
C ARG A 92 -20.32 -15.02 -20.03
N ALA A 93 -20.10 -13.75 -19.66
CA ALA A 93 -19.91 -13.35 -18.26
C ALA A 93 -21.02 -13.87 -17.34
N ALA A 94 -22.29 -13.81 -17.76
CA ALA A 94 -23.40 -14.32 -16.97
C ALA A 94 -23.29 -15.81 -16.63
N ASN A 95 -22.71 -16.64 -17.54
CA ASN A 95 -22.51 -18.05 -17.25
C ASN A 95 -21.37 -18.27 -16.25
N ILE A 96 -20.28 -17.48 -16.37
CA ILE A 96 -19.17 -17.52 -15.43
C ILE A 96 -19.69 -17.20 -14.01
N PHE A 97 -20.47 -16.13 -13.86
CA PHE A 97 -21.05 -15.76 -12.57
C PHE A 97 -21.95 -16.85 -11.99
N ARG A 98 -22.84 -17.44 -12.81
CA ARG A 98 -23.70 -18.54 -12.36
C ARG A 98 -22.91 -19.78 -11.94
N ASN A 99 -21.85 -20.11 -12.68
CA ASN A 99 -20.97 -21.23 -12.34
C ASN A 99 -20.29 -20.99 -10.97
N THR A 100 -19.82 -19.78 -10.70
CA THR A 100 -19.23 -19.42 -9.41
C THR A 100 -20.25 -19.53 -8.28
N LEU A 101 -21.47 -19.01 -8.45
CA LEU A 101 -22.54 -19.16 -7.45
C LEU A 101 -22.89 -20.63 -7.20
N ASN A 102 -23.01 -21.43 -8.27
CA ASN A 102 -23.29 -22.88 -8.16
C ASN A 102 -22.19 -23.61 -7.41
N PHE A 103 -20.92 -23.29 -7.68
CA PHE A 103 -19.78 -23.87 -6.95
C PHE A 103 -19.86 -23.59 -5.44
N HIS A 104 -20.31 -22.41 -5.06
CA HIS A 104 -20.52 -22.00 -3.66
C HIS A 104 -21.91 -22.40 -3.10
N ASN A 105 -22.73 -23.17 -3.86
CA ASN A 105 -24.10 -23.53 -3.48
C ASN A 105 -25.03 -22.32 -3.21
N LEU A 106 -24.77 -21.20 -3.84
CA LEU A 106 -25.55 -19.98 -3.73
C LEU A 106 -26.58 -19.95 -4.89
N LYS A 107 -27.88 -19.82 -4.53
CA LYS A 107 -28.98 -19.84 -5.52
C LYS A 107 -29.45 -18.43 -5.92
N ASN A 108 -29.18 -17.44 -5.10
CA ASN A 108 -29.63 -16.07 -5.35
C ASN A 108 -28.70 -15.38 -6.36
N THR A 109 -29.24 -14.86 -7.44
CA THR A 109 -28.52 -14.16 -8.51
C THR A 109 -28.61 -12.63 -8.40
N ASP A 110 -29.35 -12.08 -7.43
CA ASP A 110 -29.57 -10.64 -7.29
C ASP A 110 -28.27 -9.85 -7.16
N GLU A 111 -27.25 -10.47 -6.53
CA GLU A 111 -25.93 -9.84 -6.39
C GLU A 111 -25.22 -9.63 -7.72
N ILE A 112 -25.43 -10.53 -8.69
CA ILE A 112 -24.90 -10.36 -10.05
C ILE A 112 -25.46 -9.10 -10.68
N ASP A 113 -26.79 -8.92 -10.62
CA ASP A 113 -27.44 -7.77 -11.25
C ASP A 113 -27.04 -6.47 -10.57
N LYS A 114 -26.95 -6.46 -9.24
CA LYS A 114 -26.46 -5.29 -8.47
C LYS A 114 -25.04 -4.89 -8.84
N LEU A 115 -24.12 -5.83 -8.86
CA LEU A 115 -22.71 -5.57 -9.19
C LEU A 115 -22.54 -5.16 -10.64
N CYS A 116 -23.26 -5.81 -11.58
CA CYS A 116 -23.25 -5.44 -12.99
C CYS A 116 -23.78 -4.02 -13.20
N ALA A 117 -24.85 -3.64 -12.50
CA ALA A 117 -25.39 -2.28 -12.54
C ALA A 117 -24.41 -1.26 -11.93
N TYR A 118 -23.83 -1.58 -10.77
CA TYR A 118 -22.89 -0.69 -10.08
C TYR A 118 -21.65 -0.40 -10.94
N PHE A 119 -21.02 -1.44 -11.53
CA PHE A 119 -19.82 -1.31 -12.36
C PHE A 119 -20.14 -0.99 -13.83
N ASN A 120 -21.40 -0.74 -14.19
CA ASN A 120 -21.85 -0.54 -15.56
C ASN A 120 -21.33 -1.64 -16.53
N PHE A 121 -21.43 -2.90 -16.09
CA PHE A 121 -20.88 -4.06 -16.78
C PHE A 121 -21.98 -4.86 -17.50
N ASN A 122 -21.77 -5.17 -18.77
CA ASN A 122 -22.72 -5.95 -19.56
C ASN A 122 -22.42 -7.48 -19.43
N SER A 123 -23.21 -8.16 -18.60
CA SER A 123 -23.05 -9.60 -18.34
C SER A 123 -23.34 -10.50 -19.55
N ARG A 124 -23.91 -9.97 -20.66
CA ARG A 124 -24.21 -10.73 -21.88
C ARG A 124 -23.00 -10.86 -22.82
N LEU A 125 -21.94 -10.07 -22.61
CA LEU A 125 -20.73 -10.11 -23.43
C LEU A 125 -20.03 -11.48 -23.31
N LYS A 126 -19.46 -11.94 -24.43
CA LYS A 126 -18.51 -13.06 -24.41
C LYS A 126 -17.14 -12.55 -24.00
N VAL A 127 -16.38 -13.40 -23.33
CA VAL A 127 -15.02 -13.06 -22.88
C VAL A 127 -14.12 -12.67 -24.07
N ALA A 128 -14.26 -13.34 -25.22
CA ALA A 128 -13.51 -13.02 -26.44
C ALA A 128 -13.74 -11.59 -26.94
N ASP A 129 -14.94 -11.02 -26.70
CA ASP A 129 -15.32 -9.69 -27.16
C ASP A 129 -14.93 -8.59 -26.19
N MET A 130 -14.38 -8.93 -25.01
CA MET A 130 -14.02 -8.00 -23.92
C MET A 130 -12.62 -7.44 -24.10
N ASN A 131 -12.46 -6.14 -23.81
CA ASN A 131 -11.16 -5.52 -23.63
C ASN A 131 -10.53 -5.91 -22.27
N LYS A 132 -9.28 -5.49 -22.02
CA LYS A 132 -8.55 -5.84 -20.79
C LYS A 132 -9.23 -5.34 -19.53
N SER A 133 -9.75 -4.11 -19.55
CA SER A 133 -10.46 -3.52 -18.41
C SER A 133 -11.76 -4.27 -18.12
N GLU A 134 -12.55 -4.61 -19.15
CA GLU A 134 -13.78 -5.39 -19.01
C GLU A 134 -13.49 -6.80 -18.45
N LYS A 135 -12.43 -7.48 -18.93
CA LYS A 135 -12.00 -8.78 -18.36
C LYS A 135 -11.61 -8.62 -16.88
N ARG A 136 -10.97 -7.51 -16.51
CA ARG A 136 -10.62 -7.21 -15.10
C ARG A 136 -11.87 -6.98 -14.25
N ILE A 137 -12.81 -6.18 -14.73
CA ILE A 137 -14.09 -5.95 -14.04
C ILE A 137 -14.88 -7.25 -13.90
N LEU A 138 -14.92 -8.10 -14.96
CA LEU A 138 -15.50 -9.45 -14.88
C LEU A 138 -14.88 -10.26 -13.74
N SER A 139 -13.55 -10.27 -13.61
CA SER A 139 -12.84 -11.00 -12.55
C SER A 139 -13.17 -10.45 -11.17
N ILE A 140 -13.26 -9.14 -11.02
CA ILE A 140 -13.61 -8.46 -9.76
C ILE A 140 -15.06 -8.78 -9.37
N ILE A 141 -16.02 -8.62 -10.29
CA ILE A 141 -17.42 -8.98 -10.03
C ILE A 141 -17.53 -10.44 -9.64
N ASN A 142 -16.86 -11.34 -10.39
CA ASN A 142 -16.86 -12.77 -10.08
C ASN A 142 -16.31 -13.10 -8.68
N ALA A 143 -15.36 -12.33 -8.20
CA ALA A 143 -14.83 -12.47 -6.84
C ALA A 143 -15.78 -11.90 -5.77
N LEU A 144 -16.57 -10.87 -6.10
CA LEU A 144 -17.44 -10.17 -5.14
C LEU A 144 -18.84 -10.80 -5.00
N ILE A 145 -19.34 -11.53 -6.02
CA ILE A 145 -20.71 -12.11 -6.00
C ILE A 145 -20.95 -13.09 -4.85
N ILE A 146 -19.90 -13.68 -4.27
CA ILE A 146 -20.02 -14.57 -3.10
C ILE A 146 -19.97 -13.84 -1.76
N ARG A 147 -19.85 -12.51 -1.75
CA ARG A 147 -19.68 -11.67 -0.56
C ARG A 147 -18.57 -12.19 0.37
N PRO A 148 -17.32 -12.16 -0.09
CA PRO A 148 -16.22 -12.73 0.69
C PRO A 148 -15.95 -11.92 1.95
N ARG A 149 -15.44 -12.58 3.01
CA ARG A 149 -14.90 -11.91 4.21
C ARG A 149 -13.53 -11.29 3.94
N LEU A 150 -12.75 -11.91 3.03
CA LEU A 150 -11.44 -11.40 2.59
C LEU A 150 -11.39 -11.42 1.06
N LEU A 151 -11.07 -10.30 0.47
CA LEU A 151 -10.77 -10.16 -0.96
C LEU A 151 -9.27 -9.96 -1.14
N VAL A 152 -8.63 -10.87 -1.85
CA VAL A 152 -7.21 -10.75 -2.23
C VAL A 152 -7.13 -10.35 -3.69
N ILE A 153 -6.41 -9.25 -4.00
CA ILE A 153 -6.22 -8.74 -5.37
C ILE A 153 -4.72 -8.78 -5.69
N ASP A 154 -4.31 -9.56 -6.68
CA ASP A 154 -2.92 -9.65 -7.14
C ASP A 154 -2.73 -8.85 -8.43
N GLU A 155 -2.08 -7.67 -8.33
CA GLU A 155 -1.78 -6.75 -9.46
C GLU A 155 -3.02 -6.33 -10.28
N GLY A 156 -4.21 -6.44 -9.70
CA GLY A 156 -5.49 -6.34 -10.40
C GLY A 156 -5.94 -4.93 -10.79
N LEU A 157 -5.17 -3.89 -10.50
CA LEU A 157 -5.60 -2.50 -10.74
C LEU A 157 -5.02 -1.89 -12.02
N LYS A 158 -4.04 -2.51 -12.64
CA LYS A 158 -3.29 -1.92 -13.78
C LYS A 158 -4.14 -1.70 -15.04
N GLU A 159 -5.14 -2.56 -15.25
CA GLU A 159 -6.03 -2.48 -16.41
C GLU A 159 -7.22 -1.54 -16.20
N LEU A 160 -7.40 -1.02 -14.98
CA LEU A 160 -8.47 -0.09 -14.63
C LEU A 160 -8.02 1.37 -14.76
N ASP A 161 -8.86 2.21 -15.29
CA ASP A 161 -8.69 3.65 -15.25
C ASP A 161 -8.98 4.23 -13.85
N SER A 162 -8.68 5.52 -13.62
CA SER A 162 -8.87 6.15 -12.31
C SER A 162 -10.31 6.11 -11.82
N ASN A 163 -11.30 6.32 -12.70
CA ASN A 163 -12.70 6.31 -12.32
C ASN A 163 -13.16 4.90 -11.92
N GLN A 164 -12.69 3.89 -12.64
CA GLN A 164 -12.98 2.48 -12.33
C GLN A 164 -12.35 2.06 -11.01
N LYS A 165 -11.12 2.51 -10.72
CA LYS A 165 -10.48 2.29 -9.42
C LYS A 165 -11.24 2.97 -8.30
N ASP A 166 -11.62 4.25 -8.46
CA ASP A 166 -12.40 4.99 -7.48
C ASP A 166 -13.74 4.32 -7.20
N SER A 167 -14.44 3.87 -8.24
CA SER A 167 -15.70 3.12 -8.12
C SER A 167 -15.48 1.80 -7.37
N LEU A 168 -14.42 1.05 -7.69
CA LEU A 168 -14.09 -0.20 -7.01
C LEU A 168 -13.85 0.02 -5.52
N PHE A 169 -12.97 0.95 -5.16
CA PHE A 169 -12.64 1.17 -3.76
C PHE A 169 -13.77 1.83 -2.96
N SER A 170 -14.62 2.64 -3.60
CA SER A 170 -15.86 3.13 -2.99
C SER A 170 -16.79 1.98 -2.64
N TYR A 171 -16.97 1.01 -3.55
CA TYR A 171 -17.74 -0.21 -3.27
C TYR A 171 -17.11 -1.04 -2.16
N LEU A 172 -15.79 -1.29 -2.22
CA LEU A 172 -15.09 -2.08 -1.21
C LEU A 172 -15.18 -1.43 0.18
N ASN A 173 -15.04 -0.12 0.28
CA ASN A 173 -15.20 0.62 1.54
C ASN A 173 -16.62 0.50 2.09
N GLN A 174 -17.64 0.60 1.23
CA GLN A 174 -19.03 0.37 1.64
C GLN A 174 -19.23 -1.07 2.18
N GLN A 175 -18.66 -2.09 1.51
CA GLN A 175 -18.76 -3.47 1.99
C GLN A 175 -17.95 -3.70 3.28
N ARG A 176 -16.87 -2.97 3.49
CA ARG A 176 -16.12 -2.98 4.75
C ARG A 176 -16.97 -2.48 5.91
N GLU A 177 -17.70 -1.38 5.71
CA GLU A 177 -18.58 -0.81 6.72
C GLU A 177 -19.82 -1.68 7.01
N LEU A 178 -20.40 -2.29 5.98
CA LEU A 178 -21.64 -3.08 6.10
C LEU A 178 -21.39 -4.52 6.53
N ASP A 179 -20.43 -5.20 5.92
CA ASP A 179 -20.23 -6.64 6.00
C ASP A 179 -18.87 -7.03 6.64
N GLY A 180 -18.04 -6.03 7.01
CA GLY A 180 -16.73 -6.29 7.60
C GLY A 180 -15.71 -6.88 6.61
N LEU A 181 -15.83 -6.58 5.31
CA LEU A 181 -14.90 -7.04 4.29
C LEU A 181 -13.46 -6.60 4.62
N THR A 182 -12.51 -7.52 4.52
CA THR A 182 -11.07 -7.22 4.55
C THR A 182 -10.52 -7.25 3.12
N VAL A 183 -9.61 -6.33 2.79
CA VAL A 183 -8.99 -6.25 1.46
C VAL A 183 -7.48 -6.39 1.59
N LEU A 184 -6.89 -7.33 0.85
CA LEU A 184 -5.45 -7.49 0.73
C LEU A 184 -5.03 -7.27 -0.72
N LEU A 185 -4.39 -6.13 -0.98
CA LEU A 185 -3.97 -5.69 -2.31
C LEU A 185 -2.47 -5.91 -2.50
N PHE A 186 -2.08 -6.73 -3.47
CA PHE A 186 -0.71 -6.83 -3.94
C PHE A 186 -0.51 -5.89 -5.12
N THR A 187 0.41 -4.95 -5.03
CA THR A 187 0.64 -3.95 -6.07
C THR A 187 2.08 -3.44 -6.10
N ASP A 188 2.50 -2.85 -7.21
CA ASP A 188 3.72 -2.05 -7.33
C ASP A 188 3.42 -0.53 -7.40
N SER A 189 2.14 -0.15 -7.38
CA SER A 189 1.71 1.24 -7.41
C SER A 189 1.66 1.83 -5.99
N LEU A 190 2.65 2.64 -5.64
CA LEU A 190 2.68 3.36 -4.37
C LEU A 190 1.48 4.32 -4.24
N ILE A 191 1.13 5.01 -5.34
CA ILE A 191 0.02 5.96 -5.40
C ILE A 191 -1.32 5.26 -5.13
N ASP A 192 -1.57 4.08 -5.74
CA ASP A 192 -2.81 3.33 -5.51
C ASP A 192 -2.89 2.86 -4.05
N ALA A 193 -1.78 2.40 -3.47
CA ALA A 193 -1.75 2.02 -2.06
C ALA A 193 -2.04 3.21 -1.14
N GLN A 194 -1.38 4.34 -1.35
CA GLN A 194 -1.58 5.56 -0.55
C GLN A 194 -2.99 6.14 -0.66
N ARG A 195 -3.65 5.95 -1.82
CA ARG A 195 -4.99 6.46 -2.06
C ARG A 195 -6.09 5.58 -1.48
N TYR A 196 -5.89 4.26 -1.48
CA TYR A 196 -6.99 3.31 -1.26
C TYR A 196 -6.80 2.38 -0.06
N CYS A 197 -5.61 2.31 0.55
CA CYS A 197 -5.34 1.40 1.63
C CYS A 197 -5.09 2.12 2.96
N ASP A 198 -5.41 1.43 4.06
CA ASP A 198 -5.18 1.96 5.42
C ASP A 198 -3.72 1.77 5.83
N ARG A 199 -3.09 0.65 5.42
CA ARG A 199 -1.70 0.28 5.72
C ARG A 199 -1.01 -0.29 4.49
N ALA A 200 0.31 -0.17 4.46
CA ALA A 200 1.15 -0.81 3.44
C ALA A 200 2.33 -1.55 4.06
N ALA A 201 2.55 -2.78 3.63
CA ALA A 201 3.74 -3.57 3.93
C ALA A 201 4.69 -3.56 2.72
N TYR A 202 5.95 -3.20 2.93
CA TYR A 202 6.96 -3.09 1.86
C TYR A 202 7.72 -4.40 1.70
N LEU A 203 7.40 -5.15 0.64
CA LEU A 203 8.04 -6.41 0.28
C LEU A 203 9.25 -6.17 -0.63
N TYR A 204 10.44 -6.29 -0.08
CA TYR A 204 11.70 -6.14 -0.80
C TYR A 204 12.63 -7.34 -0.59
N LYS A 205 13.16 -7.92 -1.69
CA LYS A 205 14.01 -9.11 -1.70
C LYS A 205 13.42 -10.29 -0.90
N GLY A 206 12.09 -10.44 -0.94
CA GLY A 206 11.37 -11.54 -0.28
C GLY A 206 11.13 -11.37 1.21
N GLU A 207 11.38 -10.20 1.78
CA GLU A 207 11.18 -9.86 3.19
C GLU A 207 10.29 -8.63 3.32
N ILE A 208 9.46 -8.57 4.37
CA ILE A 208 8.80 -7.32 4.76
C ILE A 208 9.84 -6.44 5.45
N LYS A 209 10.09 -5.27 4.87
CA LYS A 209 11.08 -4.32 5.39
C LYS A 209 10.47 -3.31 6.34
N ASP A 210 9.22 -2.92 6.10
CA ASP A 210 8.52 -1.92 6.88
C ASP A 210 7.01 -2.08 6.70
N ILE A 211 6.24 -1.58 7.67
CA ILE A 211 4.77 -1.48 7.61
C ILE A 211 4.38 -0.05 7.98
N GLU A 212 3.74 0.64 7.06
CA GLU A 212 3.37 2.04 7.18
C GLU A 212 1.85 2.21 7.29
N TYR A 213 1.40 3.12 8.17
CA TYR A 213 0.01 3.59 8.22
C TYR A 213 -0.17 4.70 7.19
N LEU A 214 -1.08 4.49 6.24
CA LEU A 214 -1.32 5.41 5.12
C LEU A 214 -2.48 6.38 5.38
N LYS A 215 -3.40 6.00 6.24
CA LYS A 215 -4.63 6.75 6.55
C LYS A 215 -4.36 8.15 7.12
N ASP A 216 -3.25 8.30 7.83
CA ASP A 216 -2.86 9.57 8.48
C ASP A 216 -2.01 10.47 7.57
N LYS A 217 -1.68 10.02 6.38
CA LYS A 217 -0.91 10.81 5.42
C LYS A 217 -1.76 11.93 4.81
N THR A 218 -1.27 13.14 4.92
CA THR A 218 -1.91 14.33 4.35
C THR A 218 -1.58 14.57 2.88
N ALA A 219 -0.55 13.90 2.36
CA ALA A 219 -0.11 14.01 0.97
C ALA A 219 0.63 12.74 0.52
N ASN A 220 0.61 12.49 -0.79
CA ASN A 220 1.44 11.45 -1.39
C ASN A 220 2.93 11.78 -1.26
N ASP A 221 3.75 10.75 -1.21
CA ASP A 221 5.21 10.89 -1.22
C ASP A 221 5.67 11.56 -2.52
N LYS A 222 6.67 12.44 -2.43
CA LYS A 222 7.15 13.25 -3.56
C LYS A 222 8.61 12.99 -3.89
N ILE A 223 8.92 13.21 -5.15
CA ILE A 223 10.30 13.35 -5.66
C ILE A 223 10.51 14.79 -6.04
N VAL A 224 11.58 15.38 -5.49
CA VAL A 224 12.03 16.72 -5.86
C VAL A 224 13.29 16.57 -6.71
N LYS A 225 13.24 17.03 -7.94
CA LYS A 225 14.39 17.05 -8.87
C LYS A 225 14.84 18.49 -9.06
N ILE A 226 16.12 18.74 -8.86
CA ILE A 226 16.75 20.05 -9.06
C ILE A 226 17.69 19.91 -10.25
N PHE A 227 17.47 20.71 -11.29
CA PHE A 227 18.19 20.65 -12.57
C PHE A 227 19.18 21.82 -12.74
N SER A 228 19.66 22.40 -11.67
CA SER A 228 20.65 23.46 -11.64
C SER A 228 21.79 23.09 -10.70
N PRO A 229 22.96 23.72 -10.81
CA PRO A 229 23.98 23.66 -9.76
C PRO A 229 23.35 24.10 -8.42
N PHE A 230 23.45 23.25 -7.43
CA PHE A 230 22.83 23.47 -6.12
C PHE A 230 23.69 22.83 -5.03
N ASP A 231 24.18 23.64 -4.12
CA ASP A 231 25.13 23.20 -3.09
C ASP A 231 24.50 23.10 -1.71
N ASN A 232 23.36 23.77 -1.45
CA ASN A 232 22.70 23.74 -0.16
C ASN A 232 21.82 22.47 0.04
N ILE A 233 22.45 21.29 -0.09
CA ILE A 233 21.80 19.99 0.11
C ILE A 233 21.31 19.86 1.57
N GLY A 234 22.08 20.43 2.53
CA GLY A 234 21.77 20.39 3.96
C GLY A 234 20.35 20.83 4.28
N ALA A 235 19.87 21.92 3.64
CA ALA A 235 18.50 22.43 3.85
C ALA A 235 17.39 21.41 3.56
N PHE A 236 17.60 20.48 2.61
CA PHE A 236 16.68 19.38 2.35
C PHE A 236 16.85 18.23 3.35
N LEU A 237 18.08 17.94 3.77
CA LEU A 237 18.35 16.90 4.75
C LEU A 237 17.82 17.28 6.15
N ASP A 238 17.78 18.55 6.48
CA ASP A 238 17.27 19.07 7.76
C ASP A 238 15.75 18.89 7.91
N ILE A 239 15.03 18.78 6.80
CA ILE A 239 13.60 18.46 6.78
C ILE A 239 13.33 16.97 6.56
N ASP A 240 14.32 16.10 6.80
CA ASP A 240 14.25 14.64 6.57
C ASP A 240 14.08 14.18 5.13
N ALA A 241 14.30 15.03 4.13
CA ALA A 241 14.38 14.58 2.75
C ALA A 241 15.55 13.61 2.56
N LYS A 242 15.37 12.57 1.75
CA LYS A 242 16.41 11.58 1.47
C LYS A 242 17.05 11.85 0.12
N LEU A 243 18.36 12.03 0.09
CA LEU A 243 19.10 12.24 -1.14
C LEU A 243 19.25 10.92 -1.89
N ILE A 244 18.62 10.79 -3.08
CA ILE A 244 18.66 9.59 -3.91
C ILE A 244 19.69 9.69 -5.02
N LYS A 245 19.94 10.92 -5.53
CA LYS A 245 20.89 11.17 -6.60
C LYS A 245 21.61 12.49 -6.34
N ASN A 246 22.94 12.48 -6.50
CA ASN A 246 23.78 13.67 -6.34
C ASN A 246 24.75 13.79 -7.52
N GLU A 247 24.29 14.43 -8.59
CA GLU A 247 25.11 14.77 -9.75
C GLU A 247 25.28 16.28 -9.87
N PRO A 248 26.29 16.79 -10.57
CA PRO A 248 26.58 18.24 -10.63
C PRO A 248 25.39 19.10 -11.08
N TYR A 249 24.58 18.58 -12.03
CA TYR A 249 23.45 19.29 -12.62
C TYR A 249 22.10 18.64 -12.34
N GLU A 250 22.05 17.59 -11.54
CA GLU A 250 20.81 16.91 -11.17
C GLU A 250 20.91 16.35 -9.75
N LYS A 251 20.12 16.90 -8.85
CA LYS A 251 19.95 16.36 -7.52
C LYS A 251 18.52 15.88 -7.34
N VAL A 252 18.34 14.71 -6.75
CA VAL A 252 17.03 14.12 -6.56
C VAL A 252 16.84 13.76 -5.10
N PHE A 253 15.77 14.28 -4.52
CA PHE A 253 15.38 14.03 -3.14
C PHE A 253 14.03 13.32 -3.09
N TYR A 254 13.92 12.34 -2.24
CA TYR A 254 12.65 11.75 -1.84
C TYR A 254 12.12 12.44 -0.57
N TYR A 255 10.83 12.75 -0.54
CA TYR A 255 10.20 13.45 0.57
C TYR A 255 8.79 12.92 0.87
N ASP A 256 8.54 12.50 2.12
CA ASP A 256 7.30 11.89 2.58
C ASP A 256 6.67 12.61 3.79
N LYS A 257 7.05 13.86 4.00
CA LYS A 257 6.58 14.69 5.13
C LYS A 257 5.69 15.84 4.66
N ASN A 258 5.57 16.87 5.50
CA ASN A 258 4.69 18.00 5.27
C ASN A 258 5.12 18.87 4.08
N MET A 259 4.28 18.96 3.06
CA MET A 259 4.54 19.73 1.83
C MET A 259 4.73 21.23 2.05
N MET A 260 4.13 21.82 3.12
CA MET A 260 4.35 23.23 3.42
C MET A 260 5.79 23.51 3.84
N ILE A 261 6.42 22.57 4.55
CA ILE A 261 7.83 22.68 4.96
C ILE A 261 8.71 22.59 3.70
N LEU A 262 8.47 21.62 2.83
CA LEU A 262 9.21 21.48 1.57
C LEU A 262 9.11 22.75 0.72
N SER A 263 7.91 23.31 0.56
CA SER A 263 7.70 24.54 -0.23
C SER A 263 8.48 25.72 0.32
N ARG A 264 8.57 25.84 1.64
CA ARG A 264 9.37 26.90 2.29
C ARG A 264 10.87 26.73 2.04
N VAL A 265 11.38 25.50 2.13
CA VAL A 265 12.79 25.21 1.84
C VAL A 265 13.11 25.55 0.39
N ILE A 266 12.29 25.13 -0.58
CA ILE A 266 12.48 25.44 -1.99
C ILE A 266 12.49 26.95 -2.23
N ALA A 267 11.55 27.69 -1.63
CA ALA A 267 11.48 29.15 -1.76
C ALA A 267 12.70 29.87 -1.15
N ASN A 268 13.20 29.39 -0.03
CA ASN A 268 14.35 29.98 0.68
C ASN A 268 15.70 29.68 -0.02
N CYS A 269 15.77 28.57 -0.76
CA CYS A 269 16.99 28.17 -1.45
C CYS A 269 17.17 28.82 -2.84
N ASP A 270 16.23 29.65 -3.29
CA ASP A 270 16.25 30.36 -4.59
C ASP A 270 16.58 29.43 -5.78
N ILE A 271 15.90 28.28 -5.85
CA ILE A 271 16.14 27.26 -6.85
C ILE A 271 15.47 27.65 -8.16
N ALA A 272 16.25 27.90 -9.20
CA ALA A 272 15.74 28.40 -10.48
C ALA A 272 15.03 27.33 -11.33
N ASN A 273 15.44 26.06 -11.24
CA ASN A 273 14.90 24.98 -12.07
C ASN A 273 14.73 23.71 -11.28
N TYR A 274 13.47 23.34 -11.01
CA TYR A 274 13.12 22.14 -10.29
C TYR A 274 11.78 21.56 -10.76
N SER A 275 11.54 20.27 -10.46
CA SER A 275 10.21 19.64 -10.55
C SER A 275 9.85 18.93 -9.24
N ILE A 276 8.56 18.87 -8.95
CA ILE A 276 7.99 18.06 -7.87
C ILE A 276 7.01 17.09 -8.52
N GLU A 277 7.24 15.81 -8.35
CA GLU A 277 6.44 14.73 -8.94
C GLU A 277 6.00 13.76 -7.85
N ASP A 278 4.93 12.98 -8.10
CA ASP A 278 4.59 11.88 -7.23
C ASP A 278 5.68 10.81 -7.29
N SER A 279 6.07 10.29 -6.12
CA SER A 279 7.13 9.28 -6.07
C SER A 279 6.62 7.91 -6.52
N SER A 280 7.51 7.14 -7.11
CA SER A 280 7.28 5.72 -7.40
C SER A 280 7.71 4.82 -6.24
N LEU A 281 7.23 3.57 -6.24
CA LEU A 281 7.72 2.57 -5.28
C LEU A 281 9.23 2.35 -5.40
N SER A 282 9.81 2.44 -6.61
CA SER A 282 11.26 2.30 -6.79
C SER A 282 12.04 3.44 -6.12
N ASP A 283 11.49 4.66 -6.13
CA ASP A 283 12.11 5.79 -5.45
C ASP A 283 12.09 5.62 -3.93
N LYS A 284 10.97 5.15 -3.37
CA LYS A 284 10.87 4.83 -1.94
C LYS A 284 11.83 3.72 -1.54
N ILE A 285 11.94 2.66 -2.33
CA ILE A 285 12.88 1.57 -2.08
C ILE A 285 14.32 2.08 -2.08
N ARG A 286 14.67 2.94 -3.06
CA ARG A 286 16.00 3.58 -3.08
C ARG A 286 16.23 4.42 -1.84
N ALA A 287 15.26 5.25 -1.46
CA ALA A 287 15.40 6.15 -0.32
C ALA A 287 15.61 5.43 1.02
N TYR A 288 14.97 4.25 1.21
CA TYR A 288 14.92 3.59 2.53
C TYR A 288 15.56 2.21 2.59
N PHE A 289 15.58 1.43 1.51
CA PHE A 289 15.92 0.00 1.55
C PHE A 289 17.12 -0.40 0.68
N GLU A 290 17.57 0.46 -0.22
CA GLU A 290 18.80 0.26 -1.00
C GLU A 290 20.01 0.78 -0.24
N GLU A 291 21.05 -0.04 -0.10
CA GLU A 291 22.26 0.27 0.68
C GLU A 291 22.99 1.53 0.16
N GLY A 292 22.93 1.82 -1.14
CA GLY A 292 23.60 2.97 -1.75
C GLY A 292 23.00 4.34 -1.45
N SER A 293 21.68 4.45 -1.19
CA SER A 293 21.02 5.76 -0.98
C SER A 293 21.17 6.26 0.44
N GLN A 294 21.13 5.36 1.41
CA GLN A 294 21.44 5.71 2.81
C GLN A 294 22.88 6.21 2.94
N ASP A 295 23.81 5.64 2.16
CA ASP A 295 25.20 6.07 2.12
C ASP A 295 25.37 7.49 1.54
N LEU A 296 24.61 7.89 0.53
CA LEU A 296 24.70 9.24 -0.03
C LEU A 296 24.33 10.31 1.00
N THR A 297 23.22 10.13 1.72
CA THR A 297 22.78 11.05 2.78
C THR A 297 23.79 11.08 3.92
N ASN A 298 24.28 9.92 4.37
CA ASN A 298 25.25 9.80 5.45
C ASN A 298 26.63 10.34 5.04
N THR A 299 27.04 10.11 3.80
CA THR A 299 28.33 10.61 3.27
C THR A 299 28.30 12.12 3.21
N TYR A 300 27.22 12.71 2.74
CA TYR A 300 27.08 14.19 2.71
C TYR A 300 27.13 14.78 4.12
N ARG A 301 26.35 14.26 5.07
CA ARG A 301 26.38 14.71 6.49
C ARG A 301 27.77 14.58 7.12
N ARG A 302 28.55 13.55 6.79
CA ARG A 302 29.93 13.41 7.26
C ARG A 302 30.87 14.44 6.63
N GLN A 303 30.72 14.71 5.34
CA GLN A 303 31.52 15.73 4.66
C GLN A 303 31.24 17.11 5.22
N GLU A 304 29.98 17.49 5.39
CA GLU A 304 29.56 18.76 5.98
C GLU A 304 30.10 18.92 7.41
N ALA A 305 30.00 17.88 8.25
CA ALA A 305 30.55 17.90 9.61
C ALA A 305 32.08 18.03 9.62
N ASN A 306 32.80 17.49 8.64
CA ASN A 306 34.23 17.64 8.52
C ASN A 306 34.63 19.06 8.04
N THR A 307 33.88 19.62 7.10
CA THR A 307 34.10 20.99 6.62
C THR A 307 33.92 22.01 7.74
N ILE A 308 32.83 21.87 8.52
CA ILE A 308 32.58 22.72 9.70
C ILE A 308 33.72 22.58 10.74
N ARG A 309 34.25 21.37 10.94
CA ARG A 309 35.39 21.16 11.85
C ARG A 309 36.67 21.82 11.35
N GLU A 310 36.94 21.75 10.04
CA GLU A 310 38.11 22.40 9.42
C GLU A 310 37.98 23.93 9.52
N GLU A 311 36.82 24.51 9.24
CA GLU A 311 36.56 25.95 9.43
C GLU A 311 36.76 26.42 10.89
N ILE A 312 36.28 25.66 11.90
CA ILE A 312 36.47 25.98 13.31
C ILE A 312 37.97 25.90 13.71
N ILE A 313 38.73 25.00 13.09
CA ILE A 313 40.15 24.86 13.35
C ILE A 313 40.95 26.02 12.71
N GLU A 314 40.56 26.43 11.50
CA GLU A 314 41.14 27.59 10.81
C GLU A 314 40.87 28.87 11.57
N ASP A 315 39.63 29.13 12.02
CA ASP A 315 39.29 30.29 12.85
C ASP A 315 40.09 30.35 14.17
N LYS A 316 40.23 29.21 14.85
CA LYS A 316 41.04 29.11 16.07
C LYS A 316 42.53 29.35 15.81
N ASN A 317 43.04 28.97 14.64
CA ASN A 317 44.44 29.24 14.25
C ASN A 317 44.64 30.69 13.84
N LEU A 318 43.61 31.37 13.27
CA LEU A 318 43.67 32.80 13.00
C LEU A 318 43.73 33.64 14.28
N ASP A 319 42.92 33.28 15.29
CA ASP A 319 42.92 33.99 16.60
C ASP A 319 44.22 33.76 17.38
N SER A 320 44.90 32.62 17.16
CA SER A 320 46.19 32.34 17.82
C SER A 320 47.38 33.12 17.23
N ASN A 321 47.26 33.62 15.99
CA ASN A 321 48.32 34.38 15.33
C ASN A 321 48.21 35.91 15.55
N THR A 322 47.20 36.41 16.23
CA THR A 322 47.04 37.84 16.52
C THR A 322 47.39 38.25 17.95
N SER A 323 47.91 37.33 18.79
CA SER A 323 48.34 37.64 20.18
C SER A 323 49.86 37.56 20.34
N GLU A 324 50.62 38.41 19.60
CA GLU A 324 51.91 38.91 20.11
C GLU A 324 51.68 40.25 20.79
N PHE A 325 51.37 40.25 22.11
CA PHE A 325 51.60 41.41 22.97
C PHE A 325 52.04 40.94 24.36
N ASN A 326 53.23 41.44 24.72
CA ASN A 326 54.03 41.39 25.91
C ASN A 326 53.45 40.95 27.25
N PRO A 327 54.27 40.34 28.11
CA PRO A 327 53.91 39.92 29.45
C PRO A 327 53.94 41.10 30.44
N VAL A 328 52.87 41.28 31.20
CA VAL A 328 52.83 42.01 32.44
C VAL A 328 52.38 41.08 33.55
N GLU A 329 53.26 41.03 34.54
CA GLU A 329 53.29 40.45 35.85
C GLU A 329 52.04 39.80 36.49
N GLU A 330 52.33 38.67 37.12
CA GLU A 330 51.51 37.93 38.07
C GLU A 330 50.97 38.82 39.20
N ASN A 331 49.71 38.60 39.59
CA ASN A 331 49.31 38.45 40.96
C ASN A 331 47.93 37.81 41.09
N GLU A 332 47.96 36.65 41.75
CA GLU A 332 46.99 36.08 42.71
C GLU A 332 45.50 36.42 42.58
N LEU A 333 44.68 35.43 42.39
CA LEU A 333 43.79 34.86 43.40
C LEU A 333 42.80 33.85 42.83
N GLU A 334 42.80 32.74 43.49
CA GLU A 334 41.81 31.67 43.59
C GLU A 334 40.36 32.04 43.24
N GLU A 335 39.68 31.18 42.51
CA GLU A 335 38.56 30.38 43.01
C GLU A 335 37.92 29.56 41.90
N THR A 336 38.04 28.27 42.02
CA THR A 336 37.28 27.25 41.39
C THR A 336 35.80 27.39 41.67
N GLN A 337 34.96 27.52 40.62
CA GLN A 337 33.55 27.15 40.72
C GLN A 337 33.22 26.14 39.63
N THR A 338 33.10 24.93 40.09
CA THR A 338 32.52 23.79 39.39
C THR A 338 31.01 24.06 39.26
N ILE A 339 30.53 24.23 38.05
CA ILE A 339 29.08 24.24 37.79
C ILE A 339 28.65 22.81 37.49
N SER A 340 28.02 22.21 38.49
CA SER A 340 27.30 20.94 38.37
C SER A 340 26.01 21.15 37.57
N VAL A 341 25.83 20.36 36.52
CA VAL A 341 24.58 20.23 35.80
C VAL A 341 23.58 19.51 36.71
N GLN A 342 22.56 20.21 37.16
CA GLN A 342 21.40 19.62 37.82
C GLN A 342 20.38 19.20 36.76
N GLU A 343 20.02 17.95 36.86
CA GLU A 343 18.83 17.36 36.23
C GLU A 343 17.58 18.11 36.71
N VAL A 344 16.78 18.62 35.80
CA VAL A 344 15.45 19.15 36.09
C VAL A 344 14.44 18.05 35.77
N SER A 345 13.91 17.50 36.85
CA SER A 345 12.76 16.59 36.87
C SER A 345 11.46 17.30 36.47
N ASP A 346 10.59 16.54 35.81
CA ASP A 346 9.18 16.80 35.54
C ASP A 346 8.43 17.57 36.63
N ASP A 347 7.70 18.61 36.20
CA ASP A 347 6.48 19.02 36.89
C ASP A 347 5.45 19.61 35.91
N SER A 348 4.39 18.84 35.81
CA SER A 348 2.98 19.16 35.54
C SER A 348 2.59 20.61 35.19
N TYR A 349 2.12 20.80 33.95
CA TYR A 349 1.18 21.88 33.64
C TYR A 349 -0.23 21.33 33.48
N SER A 350 -1.06 21.60 34.47
CA SER A 350 -2.51 21.48 34.43
C SER A 350 -3.08 22.60 33.55
N PHE A 351 -3.83 22.22 32.48
CA PHE A 351 -4.63 23.14 31.73
C PHE A 351 -6.03 23.22 32.34
N GLU A 352 -6.40 24.43 32.80
CA GLU A 352 -7.77 24.76 33.20
C GLU A 352 -8.71 24.78 31.98
N GLU A 353 -9.78 24.02 32.07
CA GLU A 353 -10.94 24.10 31.23
C GLU A 353 -11.71 25.39 31.45
N SER A 354 -11.77 26.28 30.48
CA SER A 354 -12.77 27.33 30.43
C SER A 354 -13.97 26.86 29.60
N GLN A 355 -15.02 26.53 30.33
CA GLN A 355 -16.36 26.29 29.84
C GLN A 355 -16.94 27.57 29.24
N THR A 356 -17.34 27.50 27.95
CA THR A 356 -18.31 28.43 27.39
C THR A 356 -19.41 27.61 26.72
N THR A 357 -20.46 27.37 27.47
CA THR A 357 -21.75 26.87 27.03
C THR A 357 -22.46 27.92 26.20
N GLN A 358 -22.73 27.62 24.95
CA GLN A 358 -23.81 28.29 24.20
C GLN A 358 -24.83 27.26 23.72
N ASN A 359 -26.04 27.45 24.26
CA ASN A 359 -27.26 26.75 23.93
C ASN A 359 -27.63 26.89 22.44
N LEU A 360 -27.93 25.78 21.80
CA LEU A 360 -28.77 25.73 20.61
C LEU A 360 -29.87 24.69 20.81
N GLN A 361 -31.09 25.18 20.82
CA GLN A 361 -32.33 24.41 20.91
C GLN A 361 -32.60 23.62 19.62
N PRO A 362 -33.35 22.51 19.67
CA PRO A 362 -33.70 21.72 18.51
C PRO A 362 -34.89 22.34 17.75
N LEU A 363 -34.80 22.36 16.44
CA LEU A 363 -35.92 22.69 15.55
C LEU A 363 -36.70 21.41 15.23
N THR A 364 -38.00 21.54 15.44
CA THR A 364 -39.07 20.57 15.24
C THR A 364 -39.42 20.36 13.77
N ASP A 365 -39.97 19.17 13.51
CA ASP A 365 -40.57 18.67 12.28
C ASP A 365 -41.50 19.63 11.57
N GLN A 366 -41.41 19.71 10.24
CA GLN A 366 -42.55 20.01 9.38
C GLN A 366 -42.48 19.26 8.04
N GLU A 367 -43.52 18.51 7.81
CA GLU A 367 -44.12 17.90 6.64
C GLU A 367 -43.69 18.44 5.27
N VAL A 368 -43.40 17.52 4.33
CA VAL A 368 -43.64 17.77 2.91
C VAL A 368 -44.29 16.55 2.26
N ASN A 369 -45.42 16.86 1.68
CA ASN A 369 -46.43 16.07 1.00
C ASN A 369 -46.00 15.18 -0.13
N ASN A 370 -46.76 14.12 -0.26
CA ASN A 370 -47.00 13.25 -1.40
C ASN A 370 -47.14 13.97 -2.74
N ASN A 371 -46.57 13.40 -3.78
CA ASN A 371 -47.17 13.41 -5.11
C ASN A 371 -47.03 12.04 -5.79
N GLU A 372 -48.16 11.48 -6.06
CA GLU A 372 -48.44 10.29 -6.88
C GLU A 372 -47.96 10.48 -8.32
N ILE A 373 -47.38 9.43 -8.90
CA ILE A 373 -47.47 9.17 -10.34
C ILE A 373 -47.68 7.68 -10.60
N ASN A 374 -48.76 7.42 -11.21
CA ASN A 374 -49.43 6.28 -11.78
C ASN A 374 -48.54 5.17 -12.41
N GLY A 375 -49.07 4.01 -12.24
CA GLY A 375 -48.85 2.69 -12.73
C GLY A 375 -48.63 2.52 -14.23
N ILE A 376 -47.90 1.48 -14.53
CA ILE A 376 -47.99 0.73 -15.78
C ILE A 376 -48.04 -0.76 -15.43
N ASP A 377 -49.16 -1.31 -15.84
CA ASP A 377 -49.57 -2.72 -15.81
C ASP A 377 -48.72 -3.58 -16.76
N MET A 378 -48.20 -4.70 -16.29
CA MET A 378 -47.61 -5.72 -17.14
C MET A 378 -48.10 -7.10 -16.70
N THR A 379 -49.18 -7.48 -17.33
CA THR A 379 -49.65 -8.87 -17.41
C THR A 379 -49.17 -9.51 -18.70
N ASN A 380 -48.76 -10.78 -18.56
CA ASN A 380 -48.65 -11.84 -19.57
C ASN A 380 -47.41 -11.94 -20.50
N MET A 381 -46.66 -12.98 -20.34
CA MET A 381 -46.70 -14.15 -21.19
C MET A 381 -45.92 -15.34 -20.64
N ASN A 382 -46.65 -16.46 -20.57
CA ASN A 382 -46.24 -17.81 -20.23
C ASN A 382 -45.43 -18.52 -21.33
N ASP A 383 -44.69 -19.51 -20.86
CA ASP A 383 -44.37 -20.82 -21.42
C ASP A 383 -43.52 -20.93 -22.68
N THR A 384 -42.40 -21.59 -22.54
CA THR A 384 -42.22 -22.93 -23.12
C THR A 384 -41.00 -23.66 -22.53
N THR A 385 -41.26 -24.92 -22.30
CA THR A 385 -40.48 -26.02 -21.73
C THR A 385 -39.24 -26.44 -22.49
N SER A 386 -38.28 -26.99 -21.72
CA SER A 386 -37.46 -28.21 -21.92
C SER A 386 -36.29 -28.17 -22.88
N SER A 387 -35.10 -28.41 -22.36
CA SER A 387 -34.44 -29.73 -22.43
C SER A 387 -33.07 -29.68 -21.74
N ASN A 388 -32.88 -30.62 -20.81
CA ASN A 388 -31.61 -30.97 -20.18
C ASN A 388 -30.57 -31.39 -21.22
N SER A 389 -29.37 -30.83 -21.15
CA SER A 389 -28.15 -31.52 -21.47
C SER A 389 -27.07 -31.12 -20.49
N GLU A 390 -26.73 -32.06 -19.62
CA GLU A 390 -25.55 -32.00 -18.75
C GLU A 390 -24.31 -31.87 -19.61
N ILE A 391 -23.62 -30.74 -19.46
CA ILE A 391 -22.22 -30.63 -19.82
C ILE A 391 -21.51 -30.12 -18.56
N SER A 392 -20.87 -31.06 -17.89
CA SER A 392 -19.89 -30.79 -16.83
C SER A 392 -18.63 -30.19 -17.49
N GLU A 393 -18.52 -28.89 -17.54
CA GLU A 393 -17.24 -28.25 -17.88
C GLU A 393 -16.41 -28.08 -16.61
N THR A 394 -15.47 -29.00 -16.48
CA THR A 394 -14.40 -29.01 -15.51
C THR A 394 -13.52 -27.78 -15.76
N ILE A 395 -13.32 -26.97 -14.75
CA ILE A 395 -12.22 -25.98 -14.74
C ILE A 395 -10.93 -26.79 -14.72
N VAL A 396 -10.25 -26.88 -15.85
CA VAL A 396 -8.93 -27.50 -15.96
C VAL A 396 -7.94 -26.56 -15.30
N ILE A 397 -7.61 -26.86 -14.05
CA ILE A 397 -6.39 -26.35 -13.43
C ILE A 397 -5.29 -27.31 -13.87
N GLU A 398 -4.46 -26.92 -14.82
CA GLU A 398 -3.26 -27.68 -15.14
C GLU A 398 -2.39 -27.78 -13.88
N ASN A 399 -2.35 -28.96 -13.33
CA ASN A 399 -1.32 -29.35 -12.39
C ASN A 399 -0.02 -29.46 -13.18
N PHE A 400 0.90 -28.53 -12.94
CA PHE A 400 2.28 -28.74 -13.32
C PHE A 400 2.85 -29.77 -12.34
N ASP A 401 2.79 -31.04 -12.72
CA ASP A 401 3.57 -32.11 -12.09
C ASP A 401 5.05 -31.85 -12.41
N GLU A 402 5.83 -31.68 -11.36
CA GLU A 402 7.31 -31.71 -11.42
C GLU A 402 7.71 -33.14 -11.80
N GLU A 403 8.15 -33.36 -13.04
CA GLU A 403 8.96 -34.52 -13.37
C GLU A 403 10.32 -34.41 -12.65
N ASP A 404 10.48 -35.23 -11.61
CA ASP A 404 11.76 -35.57 -11.03
C ASP A 404 12.62 -36.30 -12.09
N ASN A 405 13.48 -35.57 -12.78
CA ASN A 405 14.58 -36.16 -13.49
C ASN A 405 15.64 -36.63 -12.49
N LYS A 406 15.53 -37.88 -12.12
CA LYS A 406 16.69 -38.68 -11.66
C LYS A 406 17.50 -39.04 -12.91
N GLU A 407 18.64 -38.44 -13.07
CA GLU A 407 19.75 -39.04 -13.81
C GLU A 407 20.96 -39.22 -12.88
N ASP A 408 21.26 -40.49 -12.68
CA ASP A 408 22.53 -40.98 -12.15
C ASP A 408 23.68 -40.56 -13.07
N ILE A 409 24.76 -40.03 -12.52
CA ILE A 409 26.18 -40.45 -12.56
C ILE A 409 26.99 -39.44 -11.78
#